data_db4b35c4c9135465459c2eacb066951b
#
_entry.id   db4b35c4c9135465459c2eacb066951b
#
_cell.length_a   1.000
_cell.length_b   1.000
_cell.length_c   1.000
_cell.angle_alpha   90.00
_cell.angle_beta   90.00
_cell.angle_gamma   90.00
#
_symmetry.space_group_name_H-M   'P 1'
#
loop_
_entity.id
_entity.type
_entity.pdbx_description
1 polymer ?
#
loop_
_entity_poly.entity_id
_entity_poly.type
_entity_poly.pdbx_seq_one_letter_code
_entity_poly.pdbx_strand_id
1 'polypeptide(L)'
;MIGVFDSGFGGLTVHRALIEALPERDFVYLGDNRNAPYGARPPIEVLNLTCAALERLFAEGCTLVIVACNTASVVALRWIQQQWLPARRHEDGLARNALGIVVPTIECVTGVGWPEGGSAVQETKHAGTIAVFATRRTVQTGCYPIEIRKRRPDITVVQQACPELAGSIERGLPRRDIRELVGQYVDQLLNLSLIHI
;
A
#
# COMPACT_ATOMS: atom_id res chain seq x y z
N MET A 1 -2.87 4.37 -21.12
CA MET A 1 -3.51 3.34 -20.30
C MET A 1 -2.82 3.24 -18.96
N ILE A 2 -3.55 3.05 -17.87
CA ILE A 2 -3.04 2.97 -16.49
C ILE A 2 -3.20 1.54 -15.98
N GLY A 3 -2.10 0.93 -15.52
CA GLY A 3 -2.13 -0.36 -14.85
C GLY A 3 -2.40 -0.19 -13.35
N VAL A 4 -3.17 -1.09 -12.75
CA VAL A 4 -3.36 -1.19 -11.31
C VAL A 4 -2.97 -2.59 -10.87
N PHE A 5 -1.97 -2.68 -10.00
CA PHE A 5 -1.45 -3.95 -9.51
C PHE A 5 -1.78 -4.16 -8.03
N ASP A 6 -2.28 -5.33 -7.70
CA ASP A 6 -2.40 -5.82 -6.33
C ASP A 6 -2.03 -7.29 -6.22
N SER A 7 -1.67 -7.74 -5.02
CA SER A 7 -1.38 -9.15 -4.73
C SER A 7 -2.63 -10.04 -4.67
N GLY A 8 -3.82 -9.44 -4.63
CA GLY A 8 -5.09 -10.14 -4.48
C GLY A 8 -6.26 -9.31 -5.00
N PHE A 9 -7.32 -9.21 -4.19
CA PHE A 9 -8.53 -8.47 -4.52
C PHE A 9 -8.63 -7.10 -3.84
N GLY A 10 -7.80 -6.82 -2.83
CA GLY A 10 -7.89 -5.58 -2.04
C GLY A 10 -7.72 -4.31 -2.90
N GLY A 11 -6.87 -4.38 -3.91
CA GLY A 11 -6.64 -3.27 -4.85
C GLY A 11 -7.84 -2.89 -5.72
N LEU A 12 -8.89 -3.71 -5.79
CA LEU A 12 -10.12 -3.35 -6.52
C LEU A 12 -10.81 -2.12 -5.92
N THR A 13 -10.65 -1.87 -4.63
CA THR A 13 -11.17 -0.64 -3.98
C THR A 13 -10.46 0.60 -4.50
N VAL A 14 -9.14 0.52 -4.66
CA VAL A 14 -8.31 1.57 -5.26
C VAL A 14 -8.64 1.74 -6.74
N HIS A 15 -8.75 0.62 -7.48
CA HIS A 15 -9.09 0.63 -8.90
C HIS A 15 -10.43 1.31 -9.16
N ARG A 16 -11.45 0.99 -8.37
CA ARG A 16 -12.76 1.63 -8.47
C ARG A 16 -12.67 3.15 -8.26
N ALA A 17 -12.00 3.59 -7.21
CA ALA A 17 -11.82 5.02 -6.93
C ALA A 17 -11.06 5.75 -8.06
N LEU A 18 -10.08 5.08 -8.69
CA LEU A 18 -9.36 5.63 -9.84
C LEU A 18 -10.26 5.78 -11.07
N ILE A 19 -11.10 4.80 -11.38
CA ILE A 19 -12.07 4.88 -12.49
C ILE A 19 -13.06 6.02 -12.25
N GLU A 20 -13.57 6.16 -11.04
CA GLU A 20 -14.49 7.24 -10.68
C GLU A 20 -13.84 8.63 -10.79
N ALA A 21 -12.55 8.75 -10.42
CA ALA A 21 -11.80 10.00 -10.47
C ALA A 21 -11.28 10.37 -11.87
N LEU A 22 -11.03 9.39 -12.73
CA LEU A 22 -10.41 9.54 -14.05
C LEU A 22 -11.20 8.77 -15.12
N PRO A 23 -12.48 9.09 -15.34
CA PRO A 23 -13.36 8.33 -16.24
C PRO A 23 -12.91 8.32 -17.70
N GLU A 24 -12.07 9.28 -18.09
CA GLU A 24 -11.52 9.40 -19.46
C GLU A 24 -10.32 8.46 -19.71
N ARG A 25 -9.90 7.71 -18.71
CA ARG A 25 -8.70 6.87 -18.82
C ARG A 25 -9.05 5.39 -18.89
N ASP A 26 -8.31 4.67 -19.71
CA ASP A 26 -8.37 3.22 -19.75
C ASP A 26 -7.52 2.62 -18.64
N PHE A 27 -8.03 1.58 -17.99
CA PHE A 27 -7.38 0.87 -16.91
C PHE A 27 -7.24 -0.62 -17.19
N VAL A 28 -6.14 -1.20 -16.73
CA VAL A 28 -5.93 -2.65 -16.64
C VAL A 28 -5.66 -3.02 -15.19
N TYR A 29 -6.44 -3.92 -14.61
CA TYR A 29 -6.20 -4.46 -13.28
C TYR A 29 -5.51 -5.80 -13.35
N LEU A 30 -4.42 -5.95 -12.57
CA LEU A 30 -3.71 -7.21 -12.39
C LEU A 30 -3.71 -7.59 -10.90
N GLY A 31 -4.46 -8.62 -10.54
CA GLY A 31 -4.45 -9.24 -9.22
C GLY A 31 -3.66 -10.54 -9.24
N ASP A 32 -2.56 -10.61 -8.49
CA ASP A 32 -1.73 -11.83 -8.41
C ASP A 32 -2.24 -12.81 -7.34
N ASN A 33 -3.48 -13.23 -7.49
CA ASN A 33 -4.16 -14.13 -6.55
C ASN A 33 -3.46 -15.48 -6.40
N ARG A 34 -2.74 -15.93 -7.42
CA ARG A 34 -1.98 -17.18 -7.40
C ARG A 34 -0.88 -17.16 -6.35
N ASN A 35 -0.25 -16.02 -6.16
CA ASN A 35 0.87 -15.83 -5.24
C ASN A 35 0.47 -15.11 -3.94
N ALA A 36 -0.82 -14.79 -3.74
CA ALA A 36 -1.33 -14.23 -2.49
C ALA A 36 -1.13 -15.22 -1.30
N PRO A 37 -1.00 -14.74 -0.06
CA PRO A 37 -0.81 -13.36 0.35
C PRO A 37 0.67 -12.94 0.35
N TYR A 38 0.98 -11.74 -0.11
CA TYR A 38 2.36 -11.19 -0.12
C TYR A 38 2.88 -10.88 1.30
N GLY A 39 2.00 -10.64 2.24
CA GLY A 39 2.35 -10.27 3.61
C GLY A 39 3.14 -11.33 4.40
N ALA A 40 3.14 -12.59 3.96
CA ALA A 40 3.88 -13.69 4.57
C ALA A 40 5.19 -14.02 3.83
N ARG A 41 5.40 -13.46 2.61
CA ARG A 41 6.55 -13.82 1.75
C ARG A 41 7.84 -13.11 2.15
N PRO A 42 9.02 -13.70 1.83
CA PRO A 42 10.30 -13.01 1.94
C PRO A 42 10.34 -11.74 1.07
N PRO A 43 11.07 -10.68 1.49
CA PRO A 43 11.14 -9.43 0.73
C PRO A 43 11.60 -9.60 -0.72
N ILE A 44 12.58 -10.46 -0.96
CA ILE A 44 13.09 -10.73 -2.32
C ILE A 44 12.04 -11.37 -3.22
N GLU A 45 11.19 -12.22 -2.67
CA GLU A 45 10.10 -12.84 -3.42
C GLU A 45 9.03 -11.80 -3.77
N VAL A 46 8.65 -10.94 -2.81
CA VAL A 46 7.73 -9.82 -3.07
C VAL A 46 8.28 -8.90 -4.15
N LEU A 47 9.58 -8.58 -4.10
CA LEU A 47 10.23 -7.77 -5.11
C LEU A 47 10.13 -8.42 -6.51
N ASN A 48 10.52 -9.68 -6.64
CA ASN A 48 10.50 -10.38 -7.91
C ASN A 48 9.09 -10.50 -8.51
N LEU A 49 8.10 -10.83 -7.68
CA LEU A 49 6.70 -10.91 -8.09
C LEU A 49 6.16 -9.54 -8.52
N THR A 50 6.54 -8.48 -7.81
CA THR A 50 6.14 -7.12 -8.17
C THR A 50 6.77 -6.70 -9.51
N CYS A 51 8.06 -6.95 -9.73
CA CYS A 51 8.71 -6.67 -11.01
C CYS A 51 8.02 -7.40 -12.17
N ALA A 52 7.74 -8.70 -12.01
CA ALA A 52 7.04 -9.49 -13.02
C ALA A 52 5.63 -8.94 -13.33
N ALA A 53 4.90 -8.49 -12.30
CA ALA A 53 3.59 -7.88 -12.48
C ALA A 53 3.68 -6.55 -13.26
N LEU A 54 4.66 -5.71 -12.94
CA LEU A 54 4.90 -4.45 -13.66
C LEU A 54 5.29 -4.71 -15.12
N GLU A 55 6.18 -5.67 -15.37
CA GLU A 55 6.55 -6.08 -16.74
C GLU A 55 5.33 -6.48 -17.56
N ARG A 56 4.45 -7.29 -16.97
CA ARG A 56 3.23 -7.70 -17.65
C ARG A 56 2.32 -6.53 -17.97
N LEU A 57 2.11 -5.61 -17.04
CA LEU A 57 1.29 -4.42 -17.27
C LEU A 57 1.89 -3.48 -18.32
N PHE A 58 3.22 -3.34 -18.34
CA PHE A 58 3.91 -2.59 -19.39
C PHE A 58 3.79 -3.27 -20.76
N ALA A 59 3.83 -4.59 -20.82
CA ALA A 59 3.60 -5.35 -22.06
C ALA A 59 2.16 -5.20 -22.59
N GLU A 60 1.18 -5.01 -21.71
CA GLU A 60 -0.21 -4.67 -22.07
C GLU A 60 -0.37 -3.20 -22.54
N GLY A 61 0.72 -2.42 -22.61
CA GLY A 61 0.73 -1.03 -23.08
C GLY A 61 0.46 0.00 -21.99
N CYS A 62 0.48 -0.38 -20.71
CA CYS A 62 0.41 0.60 -19.63
C CYS A 62 1.70 1.43 -19.59
N THR A 63 1.57 2.75 -19.43
CA THR A 63 2.70 3.67 -19.24
C THR A 63 2.87 4.09 -17.78
N LEU A 64 1.81 3.99 -16.99
CA LEU A 64 1.81 4.22 -15.56
C LEU A 64 1.20 3.01 -14.86
N VAL A 65 1.86 2.52 -13.82
CA VAL A 65 1.33 1.46 -12.94
C VAL A 65 1.14 1.99 -11.53
N ILE A 66 -0.07 1.83 -11.00
CA ILE A 66 -0.38 2.08 -9.59
C ILE A 66 -0.24 0.77 -8.81
N VAL A 67 0.72 0.70 -7.91
CA VAL A 67 0.91 -0.42 -7.00
C VAL A 67 -0.05 -0.24 -5.82
N ALA A 68 -1.24 -0.81 -5.94
CA ALA A 68 -2.31 -0.73 -4.94
C ALA A 68 -2.05 -1.65 -3.73
N CYS A 69 -1.19 -2.65 -3.88
CA CYS A 69 -0.76 -3.52 -2.80
C CYS A 69 0.14 -2.78 -1.80
N ASN A 70 -0.32 -2.63 -0.54
CA ASN A 70 0.48 -2.02 0.52
C ASN A 70 1.80 -2.76 0.75
N THR A 71 1.77 -4.08 0.83
CA THR A 71 2.97 -4.88 1.05
C THR A 71 4.00 -4.69 -0.08
N ALA A 72 3.58 -4.76 -1.34
CA ALA A 72 4.45 -4.52 -2.48
C ALA A 72 5.00 -3.09 -2.49
N SER A 73 4.16 -2.10 -2.17
CA SER A 73 4.56 -0.69 -2.11
C SER A 73 5.66 -0.43 -1.08
N VAL A 74 5.54 -0.97 0.15
CA VAL A 74 6.55 -0.73 1.20
C VAL A 74 7.82 -1.55 1.03
N VAL A 75 7.72 -2.75 0.42
CA VAL A 75 8.86 -3.67 0.27
C VAL A 75 9.65 -3.42 -1.01
N ALA A 76 8.97 -3.24 -2.13
CA ALA A 76 9.57 -3.34 -3.44
C ALA A 76 9.66 -2.00 -4.19
N LEU A 77 8.67 -1.12 -4.04
CA LEU A 77 8.48 -0.02 -4.97
C LEU A 77 9.64 0.96 -5.00
N ARG A 78 10.22 1.31 -3.84
CA ARG A 78 11.36 2.24 -3.79
C ARG A 78 12.57 1.72 -4.56
N TRP A 79 12.90 0.45 -4.39
CA TRP A 79 13.99 -0.20 -5.14
C TRP A 79 13.66 -0.26 -6.63
N ILE A 80 12.41 -0.61 -6.97
CA ILE A 80 11.93 -0.65 -8.37
C ILE A 80 12.11 0.72 -9.01
N GLN A 81 11.66 1.79 -8.38
CA GLN A 81 11.76 3.16 -8.92
C GLN A 81 13.22 3.63 -9.10
N GLN A 82 14.13 3.21 -8.20
CA GLN A 82 15.51 3.70 -8.19
C GLN A 82 16.48 2.84 -9.00
N GLN A 83 16.24 1.53 -9.10
CA GLN A 83 17.19 0.59 -9.67
C GLN A 83 16.66 -0.11 -10.92
N TRP A 84 15.43 -0.59 -10.88
CA TRP A 84 14.88 -1.44 -11.92
C TRP A 84 14.17 -0.64 -13.04
N LEU A 85 13.36 0.32 -12.67
CA LEU A 85 12.55 1.12 -13.60
C LEU A 85 13.41 2.04 -14.52
N PRO A 86 14.51 2.67 -14.07
CA PRO A 86 15.30 3.54 -14.93
C PRO A 86 15.78 2.87 -16.22
N ALA A 87 16.19 1.58 -16.17
CA ALA A 87 16.61 0.82 -17.34
C ALA A 87 15.48 0.54 -18.34
N ARG A 88 14.22 0.61 -17.89
CA ARG A 88 13.01 0.27 -18.66
C ARG A 88 12.14 1.47 -18.98
N ARG A 89 12.50 2.64 -18.47
CA ARG A 89 11.67 3.84 -18.51
C ARG A 89 11.35 4.31 -19.93
N HIS A 90 12.22 4.03 -20.87
CA HIS A 90 12.12 4.49 -22.26
C HIS A 90 12.30 3.34 -23.28
N GLU A 91 12.09 2.10 -22.86
CA GLU A 91 11.98 1.02 -23.82
C GLU A 91 10.80 1.32 -24.77
N ASP A 92 10.98 1.06 -26.04
CA ASP A 92 9.98 1.32 -27.08
C ASP A 92 9.56 2.79 -27.24
N GLY A 93 10.35 3.75 -26.73
CA GLY A 93 10.04 5.18 -26.78
C GLY A 93 8.91 5.63 -25.82
N LEU A 94 8.39 4.74 -24.98
CA LEU A 94 7.34 5.04 -23.99
C LEU A 94 7.95 5.38 -22.63
N ALA A 95 7.51 6.50 -22.06
CA ALA A 95 7.86 6.85 -20.69
C ALA A 95 7.07 5.97 -19.70
N ARG A 96 7.76 5.07 -18.99
CA ARG A 96 7.15 4.18 -17.98
C ARG A 96 7.37 4.71 -16.57
N ASN A 97 6.34 4.59 -15.72
CA ASN A 97 6.42 4.97 -14.32
C ASN A 97 5.60 4.03 -13.42
N ALA A 98 5.91 4.04 -12.12
CA ALA A 98 5.18 3.29 -11.11
C ALA A 98 5.01 4.14 -9.86
N LEU A 99 3.80 4.19 -9.31
CA LEU A 99 3.44 4.90 -8.09
C LEU A 99 2.82 3.93 -7.09
N GLY A 100 2.97 4.21 -5.79
CA GLY A 100 2.43 3.36 -4.73
C GLY A 100 1.34 4.04 -3.92
N ILE A 101 0.55 3.22 -3.26
CA ILE A 101 -0.57 3.67 -2.43
C ILE A 101 -0.13 4.26 -1.08
N VAL A 102 1.09 4.00 -0.62
CA VAL A 102 1.54 4.37 0.73
C VAL A 102 1.64 5.89 0.90
N VAL A 103 2.22 6.60 -0.06
CA VAL A 103 2.37 8.06 0.02
C VAL A 103 1.02 8.75 0.14
N PRO A 104 0.04 8.55 -0.77
CA PRO A 104 -1.27 9.18 -0.65
C PRO A 104 -2.01 8.79 0.64
N THR A 105 -1.82 7.56 1.15
CA THR A 105 -2.38 7.16 2.45
C THR A 105 -1.80 8.00 3.58
N ILE A 106 -0.48 8.21 3.59
CA ILE A 106 0.19 9.01 4.62
C ILE A 106 -0.22 10.48 4.52
N GLU A 107 -0.31 11.03 3.32
CA GLU A 107 -0.79 12.40 3.09
C GLU A 107 -2.22 12.60 3.60
N CYS A 108 -3.11 11.65 3.31
CA CYS A 108 -4.49 11.67 3.80
C CYS A 108 -4.56 11.65 5.33
N VAL A 109 -3.78 10.78 5.96
CA VAL A 109 -3.80 10.59 7.43
C VAL A 109 -3.13 11.75 8.17
N THR A 110 -2.07 12.34 7.60
CA THR A 110 -1.32 13.43 8.23
C THR A 110 -1.87 14.81 7.88
N GLY A 111 -2.65 14.95 6.81
CA GLY A 111 -3.06 16.22 6.23
C GLY A 111 -1.90 17.01 5.60
N VAL A 112 -0.72 16.39 5.43
CA VAL A 112 0.49 17.02 4.88
C VAL A 112 0.83 16.40 3.54
N GLY A 113 0.72 17.19 2.46
CA GLY A 113 1.09 16.77 1.11
C GLY A 113 2.60 16.72 0.88
N TRP A 114 2.99 16.26 -0.31
CA TRP A 114 4.39 16.21 -0.73
C TRP A 114 4.95 17.66 -0.89
N PRO A 115 6.21 17.93 -0.51
CA PRO A 115 6.74 19.31 -0.38
C PRO A 115 6.73 20.17 -1.65
N GLU A 116 6.58 19.60 -2.83
CA GLU A 116 6.69 20.33 -4.10
C GLU A 116 5.35 20.84 -4.66
N GLY A 117 4.24 20.62 -3.98
CA GLY A 117 2.90 20.89 -4.51
C GLY A 117 2.07 21.95 -3.81
N GLY A 118 2.55 22.58 -2.76
CA GLY A 118 1.91 23.80 -2.19
C GLY A 118 0.43 23.70 -1.82
N SER A 119 -0.12 22.53 -1.61
CA SER A 119 -1.47 22.39 -1.08
C SER A 119 -1.47 22.59 0.42
N ALA A 120 -2.22 23.60 0.84
CA ALA A 120 -2.39 23.99 2.23
C ALA A 120 -2.56 22.77 3.14
N VAL A 121 -1.71 22.69 4.13
CA VAL A 121 -1.93 21.87 5.32
C VAL A 121 -3.32 22.20 5.83
N GLN A 122 -4.30 21.31 5.62
CA GLN A 122 -5.47 21.37 6.48
C GLN A 122 -4.94 21.16 7.89
N GLU A 123 -5.06 22.18 8.71
CA GLU A 123 -4.72 22.08 10.13
C GLU A 123 -5.56 20.96 10.75
N THR A 124 -5.02 19.74 10.71
CA THR A 124 -5.54 18.66 11.53
C THR A 124 -5.14 19.01 12.96
N LYS A 125 -6.09 19.56 13.71
CA LYS A 125 -5.90 20.18 15.04
C LYS A 125 -5.52 19.21 16.16
N HIS A 126 -5.17 17.95 15.88
CA HIS A 126 -5.01 16.97 16.94
C HIS A 126 -3.64 16.26 16.83
N ALA A 127 -2.77 16.56 17.78
CA ALA A 127 -1.79 15.58 18.23
C ALA A 127 -2.59 14.35 18.72
N GLY A 128 -2.28 13.17 18.21
CA GLY A 128 -3.05 11.98 18.52
C GLY A 128 -2.27 10.71 18.24
N THR A 129 -2.91 9.59 18.51
CA THR A 129 -2.35 8.28 18.20
C THR A 129 -3.04 7.70 16.97
N ILE A 130 -2.24 7.26 15.99
CA ILE A 130 -2.70 6.53 14.81
C ILE A 130 -2.35 5.06 14.98
N ALA A 131 -3.36 4.20 14.85
CA ALA A 131 -3.18 2.76 14.81
C ALA A 131 -3.15 2.26 13.36
N VAL A 132 -2.07 1.55 12.99
CA VAL A 132 -1.90 0.95 11.68
C VAL A 132 -2.05 -0.56 11.78
N PHE A 133 -3.13 -1.10 11.23
CA PHE A 133 -3.36 -2.53 11.08
C PHE A 133 -2.90 -2.97 9.69
N ALA A 134 -1.90 -3.86 9.63
CA ALA A 134 -1.30 -4.24 8.36
C ALA A 134 -0.77 -5.69 8.38
N THR A 135 -0.32 -6.17 7.22
CA THR A 135 0.36 -7.46 7.16
C THR A 135 1.64 -7.43 7.99
N ARG A 136 2.09 -8.61 8.44
CA ARG A 136 3.36 -8.73 9.18
C ARG A 136 4.52 -8.06 8.43
N ARG A 137 4.59 -8.26 7.13
CA ARG A 137 5.67 -7.69 6.30
C ARG A 137 5.61 -6.17 6.28
N THR A 138 4.45 -5.58 6.11
CA THR A 138 4.26 -4.12 6.14
C THR A 138 4.71 -3.53 7.49
N VAL A 139 4.27 -4.12 8.60
CA VAL A 139 4.67 -3.69 9.95
C VAL A 139 6.19 -3.76 10.14
N GLN A 140 6.82 -4.86 9.71
CA GLN A 140 8.27 -5.05 9.84
C GLN A 140 9.11 -4.00 9.10
N THR A 141 8.60 -3.39 8.04
CA THR A 141 9.33 -2.32 7.34
C THR A 141 9.43 -1.04 8.14
N GLY A 142 8.53 -0.80 9.08
CA GLY A 142 8.41 0.46 9.81
C GLY A 142 8.08 1.67 8.93
N CYS A 143 7.68 1.47 7.68
CA CYS A 143 7.48 2.54 6.71
C CYS A 143 6.46 3.59 7.21
N TYR A 144 5.30 3.17 7.70
CA TYR A 144 4.26 4.08 8.18
C TYR A 144 4.73 4.96 9.35
N PRO A 145 5.27 4.42 10.46
CA PRO A 145 5.79 5.28 11.54
C PRO A 145 6.88 6.23 11.09
N ILE A 146 7.81 5.76 10.24
CA ILE A 146 8.92 6.59 9.75
C ILE A 146 8.38 7.76 8.91
N GLU A 147 7.52 7.49 7.95
CA GLU A 147 7.04 8.52 7.03
C GLU A 147 6.01 9.46 7.66
N ILE A 148 5.17 8.97 8.59
CA ILE A 148 4.25 9.82 9.36
C ILE A 148 5.05 10.75 10.27
N ARG A 149 6.05 10.23 11.01
CA ARG A 149 6.88 11.05 11.91
C ARG A 149 7.65 12.15 11.18
N LYS A 150 8.11 11.92 9.96
CA LYS A 150 8.76 12.97 9.15
C LYS A 150 7.84 14.16 8.85
N ARG A 151 6.52 13.91 8.70
CA ARG A 151 5.53 14.94 8.37
C ARG A 151 4.86 15.54 9.59
N ARG A 152 4.59 14.69 10.58
CA ARG A 152 3.89 15.03 11.82
C ARG A 152 4.60 14.35 13.01
N PRO A 153 5.67 14.95 13.54
CA PRO A 153 6.41 14.40 14.68
C PRO A 153 5.61 14.37 15.98
N ASP A 154 4.49 15.11 16.04
CA ASP A 154 3.54 15.19 17.14
C ASP A 154 2.53 14.01 17.17
N ILE A 155 2.49 13.19 16.12
CA ILE A 155 1.63 12.02 16.05
C ILE A 155 2.38 10.77 16.54
N THR A 156 1.78 10.08 17.50
CA THR A 156 2.23 8.73 17.89
C THR A 156 1.66 7.70 16.93
N VAL A 157 2.50 6.79 16.42
CA VAL A 157 2.05 5.71 15.54
C VAL A 157 2.29 4.38 16.23
N VAL A 158 1.23 3.61 16.39
CA VAL A 158 1.28 2.22 16.87
C VAL A 158 0.91 1.29 15.72
N GLN A 159 1.53 0.10 15.67
CA GLN A 159 1.30 -0.85 14.59
C GLN A 159 0.90 -2.21 15.12
N GLN A 160 -0.10 -2.81 14.50
CA GLN A 160 -0.56 -4.16 14.76
C GLN A 160 -0.42 -5.01 13.50
N ALA A 161 0.36 -6.09 13.60
CA ALA A 161 0.42 -7.08 12.53
C ALA A 161 -0.83 -7.96 12.55
N CYS A 162 -1.47 -8.09 11.38
CA CYS A 162 -2.69 -8.87 11.18
C CYS A 162 -2.44 -9.95 10.10
N PRO A 163 -1.64 -11.01 10.40
CA PRO A 163 -1.13 -11.92 9.37
C PRO A 163 -2.23 -12.69 8.63
N GLU A 164 -3.36 -12.96 9.26
CA GLU A 164 -4.43 -13.79 8.70
C GLU A 164 -5.58 -12.95 8.09
N LEU A 165 -5.68 -11.67 8.41
CA LEU A 165 -6.85 -10.86 8.10
C LEU A 165 -7.08 -10.74 6.58
N ALA A 166 -6.07 -10.36 5.81
CA ALA A 166 -6.19 -10.20 4.36
C ALA A 166 -6.57 -11.53 3.70
N GLY A 167 -5.86 -12.62 4.01
CA GLY A 167 -6.16 -13.94 3.46
C GLY A 167 -7.55 -14.46 3.86
N SER A 168 -8.03 -14.15 5.06
CA SER A 168 -9.38 -14.52 5.51
C SER A 168 -10.46 -13.78 4.75
N ILE A 169 -10.27 -12.48 4.47
CA ILE A 169 -11.18 -11.68 3.65
C ILE A 169 -11.21 -12.23 2.21
N GLU A 170 -10.04 -12.50 1.63
CA GLU A 170 -9.92 -13.00 0.25
C GLU A 170 -10.53 -14.39 0.07
N ARG A 171 -10.45 -15.25 1.09
CA ARG A 171 -11.16 -16.54 1.09
C ARG A 171 -12.67 -16.44 1.32
N GLY A 172 -13.19 -15.25 1.55
CA GLY A 172 -14.61 -15.00 1.74
C GLY A 172 -15.15 -15.51 3.08
N LEU A 173 -14.36 -15.45 4.15
CA LEU A 173 -14.86 -15.80 5.47
C LEU A 173 -16.11 -14.98 5.83
N PRO A 174 -17.05 -15.56 6.61
CA PRO A 174 -18.23 -14.85 7.07
C PRO A 174 -17.90 -13.53 7.79
N ARG A 175 -18.71 -12.50 7.59
CA ARG A 175 -18.49 -11.17 8.21
C ARG A 175 -18.38 -11.25 9.74
N ARG A 176 -19.07 -12.20 10.36
CA ARG A 176 -18.99 -12.44 11.80
C ARG A 176 -17.55 -12.82 12.20
N ASP A 177 -16.96 -13.78 11.51
CA ASP A 177 -15.62 -14.30 11.81
C ASP A 177 -14.54 -13.25 11.54
N ILE A 178 -14.70 -12.47 10.46
CA ILE A 178 -13.82 -11.33 10.17
C ILE A 178 -13.90 -10.29 11.29
N ARG A 179 -15.11 -9.99 11.79
CA ARG A 179 -15.29 -9.03 12.90
C ARG A 179 -14.63 -9.53 14.18
N GLU A 180 -14.77 -10.80 14.50
CA GLU A 180 -14.11 -11.41 15.65
C GLU A 180 -12.59 -11.34 15.55
N LEU A 181 -12.04 -11.69 14.38
CA LEU A 181 -10.61 -11.59 14.10
C LEU A 181 -10.08 -10.15 14.23
N VAL A 182 -10.81 -9.16 13.72
CA VAL A 182 -10.47 -7.74 13.89
C VAL A 182 -10.52 -7.35 15.36
N GLY A 183 -11.53 -7.79 16.11
CA GLY A 183 -11.61 -7.55 17.56
C GLY A 183 -10.37 -8.05 18.30
N GLN A 184 -9.93 -9.27 18.02
CA GLN A 184 -8.71 -9.83 18.61
C GLN A 184 -7.47 -8.97 18.33
N TYR A 185 -7.30 -8.45 17.10
CA TYR A 185 -6.17 -7.58 16.78
C TYR A 185 -6.27 -6.22 17.47
N VAL A 186 -7.48 -5.66 17.64
CA VAL A 186 -7.70 -4.44 18.41
C VAL A 186 -7.32 -4.65 19.86
N ASP A 187 -7.78 -5.74 20.50
CA ASP A 187 -7.45 -6.08 21.87
C ASP A 187 -5.95 -6.27 22.10
N GLN A 188 -5.26 -6.94 21.15
CA GLN A 188 -3.81 -7.07 21.18
C GLN A 188 -3.10 -5.72 21.15
N LEU A 189 -3.55 -4.80 20.26
CA LEU A 189 -2.98 -3.45 20.18
C LEU A 189 -3.18 -2.67 21.48
N LEU A 190 -4.38 -2.70 22.06
CA LEU A 190 -4.71 -2.01 23.31
C LEU A 190 -3.87 -2.53 24.47
N ASN A 191 -3.70 -3.84 24.58
CA ASN A 191 -2.85 -4.47 25.61
C ASN A 191 -1.38 -4.05 25.47
N LEU A 192 -0.86 -3.96 24.24
CA LEU A 192 0.50 -3.47 23.99
C LEU A 192 0.66 -1.99 24.39
N SER A 193 -0.36 -1.17 24.17
CA SER A 193 -0.34 0.25 24.51
C SER A 193 -0.37 0.49 26.02
N LEU A 194 -1.00 -0.39 26.80
CA LEU A 194 -1.09 -0.28 28.26
C LEU A 194 0.23 -0.66 28.99
N ILE A 195 1.13 -1.39 28.31
CA ILE A 195 2.42 -1.79 28.91
C ILE A 195 3.48 -0.66 28.82
N HIS A 196 3.22 0.38 28.06
CA HIS A 196 4.15 1.48 27.80
C HIS A 196 3.70 2.85 28.36
N ILE A 197 2.77 2.85 29.33
CA ILE A 197 2.42 4.06 30.09
C ILE A 197 3.03 3.95 31.52
#